data_ddb9b86f532d904e75c8b69313d1b920
#
_entry.id   ddb9b86f532d904e75c8b69313d1b920
#
_cell.length_a   1.000
_cell.length_b   1.000
_cell.length_c   1.000
_cell.angle_alpha   90.00
_cell.angle_beta   90.00
_cell.angle_gamma   90.00
#
_symmetry.space_group_name_H-M   'P 1'
#
loop_
_entity.id
_entity.type
_entity.pdbx_description
1 polymer ?
#
loop_
_entity_poly.entity_id
_entity_poly.type
_entity_poly.pdbx_seq_one_letter_code
_entity_poly.pdbx_strand_id
1 'polypeptide(L)'
;CKEHGRSVENTVSYGPYKLSSFELDKEYTLTRNDNWYGYHDGNHVGQYQTDIYKVTCIADHATQVLAFEKGEIDDIALQADDLKKYGNSKYIKYGPNNGYTTKLAMNIDYEKLLSHGTNSQVLVIPEFRQAISYSYDRKEFASSFTAAGTAGFGLINELYCYDPFTGALYRDSEPAKAVLCRLFDLTWGGGGDH
;
A
#
# COMPACT_ATOMS: atom_id res chain seq x y z
N CYS A 1 21.61 -0.44 -19.31
CA CYS A 1 20.35 -0.41 -18.53
C CYS A 1 19.10 -0.86 -19.30
N LYS A 2 19.10 -0.88 -20.66
CA LYS A 2 17.89 -1.31 -21.42
C LYS A 2 17.55 -2.79 -21.29
N GLU A 3 18.54 -3.64 -21.00
CA GLU A 3 18.39 -5.09 -20.88
C GLU A 3 18.28 -5.59 -19.44
N HIS A 4 18.50 -4.70 -18.45
CA HIS A 4 18.39 -5.08 -17.04
C HIS A 4 16.99 -5.56 -16.68
N GLY A 5 16.90 -6.69 -16.00
CA GLY A 5 15.63 -7.31 -15.57
C GLY A 5 14.92 -8.16 -16.63
N ARG A 6 15.53 -8.37 -17.82
CA ARG A 6 14.93 -9.17 -18.90
C ARG A 6 15.39 -10.64 -18.93
N SER A 7 16.54 -10.91 -18.33
CA SER A 7 17.06 -12.26 -18.18
C SER A 7 17.91 -12.36 -16.93
N VAL A 8 18.23 -13.58 -16.53
CA VAL A 8 19.10 -13.84 -15.38
C VAL A 8 20.46 -13.16 -15.56
N GLU A 9 21.07 -13.31 -16.72
CA GLU A 9 22.42 -12.81 -17.04
C GLU A 9 22.48 -11.27 -17.00
N ASN A 10 21.36 -10.63 -17.36
CA ASN A 10 21.26 -9.18 -17.42
C ASN A 10 20.69 -8.54 -16.15
N THR A 11 20.44 -9.35 -15.10
CA THR A 11 19.90 -8.87 -13.84
C THR A 11 20.99 -8.86 -12.77
N VAL A 12 21.47 -7.65 -12.43
CA VAL A 12 22.45 -7.45 -11.38
C VAL A 12 21.72 -7.17 -10.07
N SER A 13 22.08 -7.88 -9.01
CA SER A 13 21.55 -7.65 -7.67
C SER A 13 22.56 -6.95 -6.78
N TYR A 14 22.10 -5.92 -6.07
CA TYR A 14 22.82 -5.26 -4.98
C TYR A 14 22.35 -5.73 -3.58
N GLY A 15 21.31 -6.55 -3.54
CA GLY A 15 20.62 -6.99 -2.32
C GLY A 15 21.04 -8.38 -1.84
N PRO A 16 20.35 -8.87 -0.79
CA PRO A 16 20.62 -10.19 -0.19
C PRO A 16 20.27 -11.38 -1.09
N TYR A 17 19.57 -11.15 -2.18
CA TYR A 17 19.17 -12.19 -3.13
C TYR A 17 19.55 -11.80 -4.55
N LYS A 18 19.78 -12.80 -5.39
CA LYS A 18 20.03 -12.67 -6.82
C LYS A 18 19.07 -13.55 -7.62
N LEU A 19 18.64 -13.08 -8.78
CA LEU A 19 17.81 -13.85 -9.69
C LEU A 19 18.62 -15.04 -10.24
N SER A 20 18.11 -16.26 -10.04
CA SER A 20 18.77 -17.49 -10.48
C SER A 20 18.02 -18.22 -11.58
N SER A 21 16.70 -18.04 -11.68
CA SER A 21 15.89 -18.47 -12.82
C SER A 21 14.74 -17.51 -13.07
N PHE A 22 14.28 -17.45 -14.32
CA PHE A 22 13.16 -16.61 -14.73
C PHE A 22 12.46 -17.22 -15.92
N GLU A 23 11.17 -17.47 -15.80
CA GLU A 23 10.28 -17.85 -16.89
C GLU A 23 9.08 -16.90 -16.89
N LEU A 24 8.94 -16.14 -17.98
CA LEU A 24 7.93 -15.10 -18.11
C LEU A 24 6.51 -15.65 -17.86
N ASP A 25 5.72 -14.93 -17.08
CA ASP A 25 4.33 -15.26 -16.70
C ASP A 25 4.15 -16.62 -15.98
N LYS A 26 5.22 -17.27 -15.58
CA LYS A 26 5.17 -18.56 -14.90
C LYS A 26 5.82 -18.54 -13.53
N GLU A 27 7.13 -18.36 -13.47
CA GLU A 27 7.85 -18.38 -12.19
C GLU A 27 9.22 -17.69 -12.27
N TYR A 28 9.71 -17.29 -11.11
CA TYR A 28 11.11 -16.91 -10.96
C TYR A 28 11.67 -17.41 -9.62
N THR A 29 12.97 -17.59 -9.58
CA THR A 29 13.67 -18.02 -8.37
C THR A 29 14.75 -17.01 -8.00
N LEU A 30 14.73 -16.64 -6.74
CA LEU A 30 15.78 -15.85 -6.11
C LEU A 30 16.60 -16.76 -5.19
N THR A 31 17.92 -16.70 -5.32
CA THR A 31 18.85 -17.41 -4.43
C THR A 31 19.63 -16.43 -3.60
N ARG A 32 20.01 -16.83 -2.41
CA ARG A 32 20.83 -16.05 -1.49
C ARG A 32 22.10 -15.54 -2.19
N ASN A 33 22.43 -14.29 -1.93
CA ASN A 33 23.65 -13.65 -2.43
C ASN A 33 24.67 -13.56 -1.31
N ASP A 34 25.50 -14.60 -1.14
CA ASP A 34 26.47 -14.69 -0.06
C ASP A 34 27.51 -13.54 -0.05
N ASN A 35 27.65 -12.82 -1.16
CA ASN A 35 28.51 -11.64 -1.27
C ASN A 35 27.82 -10.33 -0.85
N TRP A 36 26.58 -10.37 -0.38
CA TRP A 36 25.92 -9.16 0.06
C TRP A 36 26.52 -8.62 1.35
N TYR A 37 26.89 -7.34 1.32
CA TYR A 37 27.58 -6.67 2.45
C TYR A 37 26.79 -6.70 3.77
N GLY A 38 25.45 -6.69 3.69
CA GLY A 38 24.57 -6.66 4.87
C GLY A 38 24.65 -7.91 5.76
N TYR A 39 25.23 -9.02 5.28
CA TYR A 39 25.50 -10.17 6.15
C TYR A 39 26.64 -9.93 7.13
N HIS A 40 27.46 -8.90 6.92
CA HIS A 40 28.66 -8.61 7.70
C HIS A 40 28.67 -7.22 8.33
N ASP A 41 27.63 -6.39 8.10
CA ASP A 41 27.58 -5.01 8.59
C ASP A 41 27.05 -4.86 10.04
N GLY A 42 26.60 -5.96 10.64
CA GLY A 42 26.04 -5.97 12.00
C GLY A 42 24.61 -5.40 12.12
N ASN A 43 24.06 -4.80 11.06
CA ASN A 43 22.73 -4.18 11.09
C ASN A 43 21.60 -5.14 10.68
N HIS A 44 21.96 -6.24 10.00
CA HIS A 44 21.00 -7.17 9.42
C HIS A 44 21.06 -8.56 10.05
N VAL A 45 21.48 -8.64 11.30
CA VAL A 45 21.63 -9.91 12.03
C VAL A 45 20.29 -10.65 12.10
N GLY A 46 20.28 -11.90 11.66
CA GLY A 46 19.07 -12.74 11.65
C GLY A 46 18.04 -12.42 10.55
N GLN A 47 18.34 -11.44 9.68
CA GLN A 47 17.52 -11.14 8.51
C GLN A 47 17.98 -11.94 7.28
N TYR A 48 17.08 -12.09 6.31
CA TYR A 48 17.38 -12.71 4.99
C TYR A 48 18.02 -14.10 5.08
N GLN A 49 17.50 -14.95 5.97
CA GLN A 49 18.06 -16.28 6.24
C GLN A 49 17.56 -17.38 5.29
N THR A 50 16.55 -17.09 4.47
CA THR A 50 16.03 -18.03 3.48
C THR A 50 17.02 -18.17 2.33
N ASP A 51 17.37 -19.40 1.95
CA ASP A 51 18.34 -19.65 0.88
C ASP A 51 17.74 -19.47 -0.51
N ILE A 52 16.47 -19.87 -0.69
CA ILE A 52 15.78 -19.88 -1.97
C ILE A 52 14.36 -19.34 -1.81
N TYR A 53 14.01 -18.32 -2.61
CA TYR A 53 12.65 -17.88 -2.82
C TYR A 53 12.19 -18.29 -4.20
N LYS A 54 11.18 -19.15 -4.27
CA LYS A 54 10.52 -19.50 -5.52
C LYS A 54 9.16 -18.79 -5.56
N VAL A 55 8.96 -17.96 -6.58
CA VAL A 55 7.72 -17.23 -6.80
C VAL A 55 7.03 -17.77 -8.03
N THR A 56 5.82 -18.28 -7.85
CA THR A 56 4.99 -18.84 -8.92
C THR A 56 3.85 -17.88 -9.25
N CYS A 57 3.67 -17.57 -10.52
CA CYS A 57 2.60 -16.71 -10.99
C CYS A 57 1.30 -17.53 -11.14
N ILE A 58 0.41 -17.42 -10.17
CA ILE A 58 -0.93 -18.03 -10.21
C ILE A 58 -1.93 -16.90 -10.39
N ALA A 59 -2.56 -16.81 -11.56
CA ALA A 59 -3.43 -15.68 -11.91
C ALA A 59 -4.74 -15.67 -11.12
N ASP A 60 -5.31 -16.84 -10.84
CA ASP A 60 -6.58 -16.96 -10.12
C ASP A 60 -6.37 -17.00 -8.61
N HIS A 61 -6.98 -16.06 -7.89
CA HIS A 61 -6.84 -15.94 -6.44
C HIS A 61 -7.38 -17.15 -5.67
N ALA A 62 -8.50 -17.74 -6.09
CA ALA A 62 -9.05 -18.92 -5.43
C ALA A 62 -8.08 -20.11 -5.55
N THR A 63 -7.40 -20.22 -6.67
CA THR A 63 -6.35 -21.23 -6.88
C THR A 63 -5.14 -20.98 -5.96
N GLN A 64 -4.73 -19.71 -5.76
CA GLN A 64 -3.68 -19.38 -4.78
C GLN A 64 -4.06 -19.81 -3.37
N VAL A 65 -5.30 -19.53 -2.94
CA VAL A 65 -5.82 -19.91 -1.62
C VAL A 65 -5.80 -21.43 -1.45
N LEU A 66 -6.25 -22.17 -2.46
CA LEU A 66 -6.23 -23.65 -2.42
C LEU A 66 -4.82 -24.21 -2.36
N ALA A 67 -3.86 -23.66 -3.08
CA ALA A 67 -2.45 -24.06 -3.05
C ALA A 67 -1.84 -23.82 -1.66
N PHE A 68 -2.17 -22.68 -1.04
CA PHE A 68 -1.76 -22.38 0.33
C PHE A 68 -2.37 -23.37 1.34
N GLU A 69 -3.67 -23.66 1.26
CA GLU A 69 -4.34 -24.61 2.15
C GLU A 69 -3.77 -26.02 2.04
N LYS A 70 -3.30 -26.42 0.87
CA LYS A 70 -2.62 -27.70 0.64
C LYS A 70 -1.15 -27.73 1.06
N GLY A 71 -0.58 -26.57 1.41
CA GLY A 71 0.85 -26.43 1.72
C GLY A 71 1.77 -26.50 0.49
N GLU A 72 1.25 -26.20 -0.69
CA GLU A 72 2.02 -26.15 -1.94
C GLU A 72 2.77 -24.81 -2.08
N ILE A 73 2.31 -23.76 -1.38
CA ILE A 73 2.97 -22.46 -1.24
C ILE A 73 2.95 -22.00 0.23
N ASP A 74 3.95 -21.21 0.62
CA ASP A 74 4.20 -20.83 2.01
C ASP A 74 3.45 -19.56 2.41
N ASP A 75 3.19 -18.63 1.48
CA ASP A 75 2.46 -17.41 1.73
C ASP A 75 1.61 -16.95 0.54
N ILE A 76 0.57 -16.18 0.85
CA ILE A 76 -0.29 -15.51 -0.14
C ILE A 76 -0.67 -14.12 0.35
N ALA A 77 -0.91 -13.21 -0.59
CA ALA A 77 -1.52 -11.92 -0.28
C ALA A 77 -3.04 -12.10 -0.15
N LEU A 78 -3.59 -11.81 1.03
CA LEU A 78 -5.04 -11.88 1.27
C LEU A 78 -5.76 -10.70 0.62
N GLN A 79 -6.94 -10.99 0.07
CA GLN A 79 -7.92 -9.99 -0.37
C GLN A 79 -8.93 -9.67 0.75
N ALA A 80 -9.70 -8.60 0.61
CA ALA A 80 -10.67 -8.19 1.64
C ALA A 80 -11.69 -9.30 1.98
N ASP A 81 -12.14 -10.06 0.98
CA ASP A 81 -13.09 -11.17 1.19
C ASP A 81 -12.50 -12.34 1.98
N ASP A 82 -11.19 -12.55 1.92
CA ASP A 82 -10.53 -13.62 2.66
C ASP A 82 -10.55 -13.38 4.17
N LEU A 83 -10.67 -12.12 4.59
CA LEU A 83 -10.71 -11.77 6.02
C LEU A 83 -11.91 -12.38 6.74
N LYS A 84 -12.99 -12.67 6.04
CA LYS A 84 -14.14 -13.39 6.61
C LYS A 84 -13.74 -14.78 7.13
N LYS A 85 -12.81 -15.42 6.42
CA LYS A 85 -12.34 -16.77 6.76
C LYS A 85 -11.05 -16.77 7.60
N TYR A 86 -10.10 -15.91 7.24
CA TYR A 86 -8.75 -15.95 7.81
C TYR A 86 -8.43 -14.81 8.78
N GLY A 87 -9.30 -13.79 8.93
CA GLY A 87 -9.02 -12.59 9.73
C GLY A 87 -8.62 -12.85 11.19
N ASN A 88 -9.09 -13.95 11.77
CA ASN A 88 -8.73 -14.39 13.12
C ASN A 88 -7.62 -15.47 13.14
N SER A 89 -6.99 -15.76 12.00
CA SER A 89 -5.93 -16.76 11.94
C SER A 89 -4.67 -16.26 12.63
N LYS A 90 -4.03 -17.10 13.43
CA LYS A 90 -2.73 -16.82 14.05
C LYS A 90 -1.60 -16.65 13.02
N TYR A 91 -1.83 -17.07 11.79
CA TYR A 91 -0.84 -16.99 10.70
C TYR A 91 -0.94 -15.71 9.89
N ILE A 92 -2.03 -14.92 10.05
CA ILE A 92 -2.13 -13.64 9.38
C ILE A 92 -1.02 -12.70 9.88
N LYS A 93 -0.37 -12.01 8.95
CA LYS A 93 0.64 -11.01 9.22
C LYS A 93 0.30 -9.72 8.50
N TYR A 94 0.37 -8.63 9.21
CA TYR A 94 0.27 -7.31 8.62
C TYR A 94 1.68 -6.76 8.43
N GLY A 95 1.98 -6.33 7.22
CA GLY A 95 3.22 -5.62 6.92
C GLY A 95 3.20 -4.21 7.50
N PRO A 96 4.33 -3.49 7.44
CA PRO A 96 4.35 -2.07 7.78
C PRO A 96 3.47 -1.29 6.80
N ASN A 97 2.95 -0.14 7.26
CA ASN A 97 2.19 0.76 6.40
C ASN A 97 3.03 1.18 5.19
N ASN A 98 2.42 1.17 4.02
CA ASN A 98 3.12 1.37 2.75
C ASN A 98 3.24 2.84 2.32
N GLY A 99 2.75 3.78 3.10
CA GLY A 99 2.83 5.21 2.78
C GLY A 99 1.92 5.68 1.64
N TYR A 100 1.06 4.82 1.11
CA TYR A 100 0.11 5.21 0.07
C TYR A 100 -1.17 5.78 0.68
N THR A 101 -1.72 6.81 0.01
CA THR A 101 -3.05 7.34 0.30
C THR A 101 -3.91 7.19 -0.94
N THR A 102 -4.95 6.38 -0.84
CA THR A 102 -5.97 6.28 -1.88
C THR A 102 -6.92 7.45 -1.78
N LYS A 103 -7.17 8.15 -2.88
CA LYS A 103 -8.06 9.31 -2.94
C LYS A 103 -8.95 9.25 -4.16
N LEU A 104 -10.14 9.82 -4.05
CA LEU A 104 -10.97 10.16 -5.21
C LEU A 104 -10.48 11.50 -5.77
N ALA A 105 -9.81 11.45 -6.92
CA ALA A 105 -9.36 12.65 -7.63
C ALA A 105 -10.47 13.12 -8.59
N MET A 106 -10.92 14.36 -8.42
CA MET A 106 -11.93 14.97 -9.27
C MET A 106 -11.29 15.99 -10.21
N ASN A 107 -11.71 16.00 -11.47
CA ASN A 107 -11.33 17.06 -12.38
C ASN A 107 -12.04 18.37 -11.98
N ILE A 108 -11.29 19.41 -11.68
CA ILE A 108 -11.80 20.73 -11.31
C ILE A 108 -11.44 21.82 -12.33
N ASP A 109 -10.93 21.44 -13.49
CA ASP A 109 -10.64 22.34 -14.59
C ASP A 109 -11.94 22.64 -15.34
N TYR A 110 -12.49 23.84 -15.12
CA TYR A 110 -13.79 24.26 -15.67
C TYR A 110 -13.83 24.18 -17.19
N GLU A 111 -12.79 24.64 -17.87
CA GLU A 111 -12.73 24.68 -19.33
C GLU A 111 -12.72 23.25 -19.93
N LYS A 112 -11.97 22.36 -19.31
CA LYS A 112 -11.98 20.95 -19.73
C LYS A 112 -13.33 20.28 -19.49
N LEU A 113 -13.96 20.54 -18.36
CA LEU A 113 -15.29 20.00 -18.07
C LEU A 113 -16.33 20.53 -19.04
N LEU A 114 -16.26 21.82 -19.38
CA LEU A 114 -17.16 22.45 -20.34
C LEU A 114 -17.01 21.83 -21.74
N SER A 115 -15.77 21.56 -22.17
CA SER A 115 -15.48 20.98 -23.48
C SER A 115 -16.04 19.56 -23.67
N HIS A 116 -16.27 18.83 -22.58
CA HIS A 116 -16.87 17.51 -22.64
C HIS A 116 -18.41 17.50 -22.72
N GLY A 117 -19.05 18.65 -22.69
CA GLY A 117 -20.50 18.78 -22.92
C GLY A 117 -21.40 18.12 -21.88
N THR A 118 -20.88 17.87 -20.68
CA THR A 118 -21.57 17.21 -19.57
C THR A 118 -21.93 18.21 -18.45
N ASN A 119 -22.88 17.85 -17.59
CA ASN A 119 -23.18 18.62 -16.37
C ASN A 119 -22.10 18.49 -15.28
N SER A 120 -20.93 17.99 -15.62
CA SER A 120 -19.84 17.75 -14.68
C SER A 120 -19.16 19.03 -14.15
N GLN A 121 -19.54 20.23 -14.67
CA GLN A 121 -19.09 21.50 -14.11
C GLN A 121 -19.41 21.66 -12.61
N VAL A 122 -20.37 20.93 -12.10
CA VAL A 122 -20.67 20.87 -10.66
C VAL A 122 -19.46 20.43 -9.82
N LEU A 123 -18.50 19.68 -10.41
CA LEU A 123 -17.27 19.28 -9.75
C LEU A 123 -16.34 20.46 -9.40
N VAL A 124 -16.53 21.62 -10.03
CA VAL A 124 -15.77 22.86 -9.69
C VAL A 124 -16.26 23.46 -8.36
N ILE A 125 -17.48 23.19 -7.95
CA ILE A 125 -18.09 23.71 -6.73
C ILE A 125 -17.51 22.98 -5.51
N PRO A 126 -16.82 23.70 -4.59
CA PRO A 126 -16.21 23.07 -3.41
C PRO A 126 -17.23 22.35 -2.53
N GLU A 127 -18.41 22.92 -2.31
CA GLU A 127 -19.49 22.38 -1.47
C GLU A 127 -20.02 21.06 -2.02
N PHE A 128 -20.08 20.94 -3.34
CA PHE A 128 -20.47 19.67 -3.97
C PHE A 128 -19.43 18.56 -3.71
N ARG A 129 -18.14 18.88 -3.83
CA ARG A 129 -17.08 17.91 -3.49
C ARG A 129 -17.07 17.54 -2.02
N GLN A 130 -17.39 18.50 -1.15
CA GLN A 130 -17.58 18.28 0.28
C GLN A 130 -18.77 17.34 0.55
N ALA A 131 -19.90 17.57 -0.12
CA ALA A 131 -21.07 16.69 -0.02
C ALA A 131 -20.74 15.25 -0.43
N ILE A 132 -20.00 15.05 -1.54
CA ILE A 132 -19.49 13.73 -1.91
C ILE A 132 -18.61 13.14 -0.79
N SER A 133 -17.74 13.96 -0.19
CA SER A 133 -16.85 13.53 0.91
C SER A 133 -17.63 13.06 2.13
N TYR A 134 -18.80 13.61 2.40
CA TYR A 134 -19.69 13.21 3.52
C TYR A 134 -20.64 12.06 3.18
N SER A 135 -20.84 11.76 1.89
CA SER A 135 -21.86 10.82 1.45
C SER A 135 -21.50 9.34 1.64
N TYR A 136 -20.27 9.02 1.99
CA TYR A 136 -19.83 7.64 2.16
C TYR A 136 -19.06 7.41 3.45
N ASP A 137 -19.21 6.22 4.01
CA ASP A 137 -18.44 5.76 5.16
C ASP A 137 -17.03 5.37 4.70
N ARG A 138 -16.02 6.15 5.13
CA ARG A 138 -14.61 5.90 4.78
C ARG A 138 -14.08 4.63 5.38
N LYS A 139 -14.56 4.24 6.56
CA LYS A 139 -14.11 3.02 7.23
C LYS A 139 -14.64 1.78 6.50
N GLU A 140 -15.91 1.78 6.13
CA GLU A 140 -16.51 0.73 5.32
C GLU A 140 -15.82 0.65 3.95
N PHE A 141 -15.61 1.79 3.30
CA PHE A 141 -14.90 1.87 2.02
C PHE A 141 -13.49 1.29 2.13
N ALA A 142 -12.68 1.71 3.10
CA ALA A 142 -11.31 1.23 3.28
C ALA A 142 -11.27 -0.28 3.50
N SER A 143 -12.15 -0.81 4.36
CA SER A 143 -12.22 -2.25 4.65
C SER A 143 -12.71 -3.09 3.47
N SER A 144 -13.46 -2.51 2.52
CA SER A 144 -13.95 -3.19 1.33
C SER A 144 -12.88 -3.34 0.25
N PHE A 145 -11.87 -2.45 0.23
CA PHE A 145 -10.85 -2.44 -0.83
C PHE A 145 -9.54 -3.13 -0.44
N THR A 146 -9.18 -3.08 0.83
CA THR A 146 -7.93 -3.68 1.29
C THR A 146 -8.10 -4.33 2.65
N ALA A 147 -7.39 -5.43 2.87
CA ALA A 147 -7.39 -6.14 4.13
C ALA A 147 -6.84 -5.31 5.31
N ALA A 148 -6.06 -4.26 5.05
CA ALA A 148 -5.38 -3.46 6.05
C ALA A 148 -5.55 -1.93 5.83
N GLY A 149 -6.55 -1.53 5.02
CA GLY A 149 -6.83 -0.12 4.77
C GLY A 149 -7.42 0.58 5.98
N THR A 150 -6.92 1.78 6.29
CA THR A 150 -7.45 2.64 7.35
C THR A 150 -8.14 3.86 6.75
N ALA A 151 -9.22 4.30 7.41
CA ALA A 151 -9.92 5.52 7.02
C ALA A 151 -9.06 6.75 7.29
N GLY A 152 -9.16 7.76 6.40
CA GLY A 152 -8.45 9.02 6.59
C GLY A 152 -9.16 10.20 5.93
N PHE A 153 -8.93 11.40 6.44
CA PHE A 153 -9.44 12.64 5.87
C PHE A 153 -8.37 13.44 5.12
N GLY A 154 -7.10 13.24 5.45
CA GLY A 154 -5.98 13.96 4.88
C GLY A 154 -5.29 13.21 3.76
N LEU A 155 -4.67 13.97 2.82
CA LEU A 155 -3.84 13.40 1.76
C LEU A 155 -2.52 12.83 2.32
N ILE A 156 -1.99 13.46 3.35
CA ILE A 156 -0.70 13.11 3.96
C ILE A 156 -0.94 12.01 5.01
N ASN A 157 -0.34 10.86 4.79
CA ASN A 157 -0.49 9.71 5.70
C ASN A 157 0.47 9.77 6.91
N GLU A 158 0.41 8.74 7.74
CA GLU A 158 1.14 8.63 8.99
C GLU A 158 2.66 8.41 8.85
N LEU A 159 3.18 8.19 7.64
CA LEU A 159 4.62 8.00 7.44
C LEU A 159 5.36 9.30 7.15
N TYR A 160 4.64 10.42 6.96
CA TYR A 160 5.27 11.70 6.70
C TYR A 160 5.72 12.37 7.99
N CYS A 161 7.03 12.43 8.17
CA CYS A 161 7.66 13.12 9.30
C CYS A 161 7.49 14.64 9.15
N TYR A 162 7.06 15.30 10.22
CA TYR A 162 6.97 16.75 10.32
C TYR A 162 8.25 17.34 10.92
N ASP A 163 8.76 16.70 11.96
CA ASP A 163 9.99 17.08 12.64
C ASP A 163 10.93 15.86 12.72
N PRO A 164 12.04 15.87 11.95
CA PRO A 164 12.97 14.75 11.90
C PRO A 164 13.76 14.55 13.21
N PHE A 165 13.82 15.55 14.09
CA PHE A 165 14.53 15.44 15.35
C PHE A 165 13.70 14.73 16.43
N THR A 166 12.41 14.94 16.44
CA THR A 166 11.50 14.33 17.40
C THR A 166 10.76 13.10 16.85
N GLY A 167 10.78 12.91 15.52
CA GLY A 167 9.98 11.88 14.85
C GLY A 167 8.49 12.22 14.77
N ALA A 168 8.09 13.46 15.11
CA ALA A 168 6.70 13.87 15.06
C ALA A 168 6.14 13.81 13.64
N LEU A 169 4.91 13.27 13.49
CA LEU A 169 4.27 13.07 12.20
C LEU A 169 3.51 14.33 11.77
N TYR A 170 3.49 14.60 10.46
CA TYR A 170 2.77 15.76 9.93
C TYR A 170 1.28 15.73 10.29
N ARG A 171 0.62 14.59 10.17
CA ARG A 171 -0.82 14.46 10.46
C ARG A 171 -1.19 14.84 11.90
N ASP A 172 -0.26 14.69 12.84
CA ASP A 172 -0.45 14.99 14.25
C ASP A 172 -0.07 16.43 14.61
N SER A 173 0.49 17.16 13.67
CA SER A 173 0.89 18.55 13.85
C SER A 173 -0.31 19.51 13.96
N GLU A 174 -0.18 20.58 14.72
CA GLU A 174 -1.21 21.62 14.83
C GLU A 174 -1.62 22.24 13.50
N PRO A 175 -0.70 22.52 12.55
CA PRO A 175 -1.09 22.99 11.22
C PRO A 175 -1.98 21.99 10.45
N ALA A 176 -1.70 20.69 10.52
CA ALA A 176 -2.51 19.68 9.84
C ALA A 176 -3.92 19.57 10.44
N LYS A 177 -4.01 19.58 11.76
CA LYS A 177 -5.29 19.60 12.51
C LYS A 177 -6.11 20.83 12.18
N ALA A 178 -5.48 22.00 12.19
CA ALA A 178 -6.16 23.27 11.86
C ALA A 178 -6.72 23.28 10.43
N VAL A 179 -6.01 22.70 9.45
CA VAL A 179 -6.51 22.55 8.08
C VAL A 179 -7.74 21.66 8.03
N LEU A 180 -7.71 20.51 8.68
CA LEU A 180 -8.86 19.58 8.71
C LEU A 180 -10.08 20.22 9.40
N CYS A 181 -9.88 20.85 10.54
CA CYS A 181 -10.95 21.59 11.24
C CYS A 181 -11.60 22.63 10.34
N ARG A 182 -10.80 23.43 9.64
CA ARG A 182 -11.31 24.46 8.72
C ARG A 182 -12.05 23.87 7.51
N LEU A 183 -11.54 22.77 6.94
CA LEU A 183 -12.13 22.15 5.74
C LEU A 183 -13.45 21.44 6.04
N PHE A 184 -13.63 20.91 7.22
CA PHE A 184 -14.77 20.09 7.59
C PHE A 184 -15.65 20.72 8.67
N ASP A 185 -15.40 21.99 9.03
CA ASP A 185 -16.10 22.72 10.09
C ASP A 185 -16.15 21.95 11.42
N LEU A 186 -14.98 21.40 11.80
CA LEU A 186 -14.81 20.57 12.98
C LEU A 186 -14.12 21.36 14.09
N THR A 187 -14.44 20.97 15.33
CA THR A 187 -13.65 21.39 16.50
C THR A 187 -12.79 20.21 16.94
N TRP A 188 -11.49 20.39 17.04
CA TRP A 188 -10.59 19.33 17.50
C TRP A 188 -10.78 19.11 19.02
N GLY A 189 -11.49 18.06 19.36
CA GLY A 189 -11.67 17.65 20.77
C GLY A 189 -10.59 16.64 21.15
N GLY A 190 -9.45 17.08 21.62
CA GLY A 190 -8.25 16.30 21.90
C GLY A 190 -8.49 14.86 22.38
N GLY A 191 -8.22 13.89 21.52
CA GLY A 191 -8.24 12.46 21.83
C GLY A 191 -9.47 11.73 21.31
N GLY A 192 -9.40 11.29 20.07
CA GLY A 192 -10.33 10.34 19.47
C GLY A 192 -9.74 9.83 18.16
N ASP A 193 -9.58 8.54 18.05
CA ASP A 193 -9.27 7.85 16.80
C ASP A 193 -10.36 8.18 15.78
N HIS A 194 -9.98 8.89 14.72
CA HIS A 194 -10.84 9.17 13.56
C HIS A 194 -10.36 8.43 12.33
#